data_0e1a851c93dba839742a286b3c2ef85a
#
_entry.id   0e1a851c93dba839742a286b3c2ef85a
#
_cell.length_a   1.000
_cell.length_b   1.000
_cell.length_c   1.000
_cell.angle_alpha   90.00
_cell.angle_beta   90.00
_cell.angle_gamma   90.00
#
_symmetry.space_group_name_H-M   'P 1'
#
loop_
_entity.id
_entity.type
_entity.pdbx_description
1 polymer ?
#
loop_
_entity_poly.entity_id
_entity_poly.type
_entity_poly.pdbx_seq_one_letter_code
_entity_poly.pdbx_strand_id
1 'polypeptide(L)'
;MPFKLGTKTIQLDTPFTHNEIQYPANWIRLASEEDKSSIGMTWEADAVRYDDRFYWNGDINNPKALEDREESDEDGNPLYVQVYDATANDGKGAMVNTDKRLIYKGLKSNFIAQIKYTAGTILAQTDWMVIRKAERNVDIPTAVATYRASVVAKATELETAISAVTTIEQLIALDISFS
;
A
#
# COMPACT_ATOMS: atom_id res chain seq x y z
N MET A 1 23.41 -7.27 4.11
CA MET A 1 23.72 -7.98 5.39
C MET A 1 24.84 -7.21 6.07
N PRO A 2 24.57 -6.41 7.07
CA PRO A 2 25.58 -5.62 7.76
C PRO A 2 26.25 -6.43 8.87
N PHE A 3 27.57 -6.33 8.94
CA PHE A 3 28.33 -6.71 10.12
C PHE A 3 28.37 -5.53 11.09
N LYS A 4 28.25 -5.80 12.38
CA LYS A 4 28.33 -4.79 13.44
C LYS A 4 29.57 -5.00 14.29
N LEU A 5 30.22 -3.88 14.64
CA LEU A 5 31.32 -3.82 15.56
C LEU A 5 30.97 -2.76 16.62
N GLY A 6 30.44 -3.23 17.76
CA GLY A 6 29.77 -2.37 18.71
C GLY A 6 28.52 -1.67 18.07
N THR A 7 28.48 -0.34 18.07
CA THR A 7 27.42 0.45 17.46
C THR A 7 27.66 0.76 15.97
N LYS A 8 28.86 0.46 15.45
CA LYS A 8 29.25 0.79 14.08
C LYS A 8 28.88 -0.32 13.11
N THR A 9 28.19 0.01 12.04
CA THR A 9 27.91 -0.90 10.92
C THR A 9 29.12 -0.91 9.98
N ILE A 10 29.64 -2.10 9.67
CA ILE A 10 30.71 -2.32 8.71
C ILE A 10 30.13 -3.00 7.47
N GLN A 11 30.33 -2.37 6.32
CA GLN A 11 29.89 -2.96 5.05
C GLN A 11 30.91 -3.98 4.55
N LEU A 12 30.42 -5.00 3.86
CA LEU A 12 31.26 -5.98 3.19
C LEU A 12 32.17 -5.25 2.16
N ASP A 13 33.40 -5.75 1.97
CA ASP A 13 34.35 -5.18 1.04
C ASP A 13 34.77 -3.72 1.33
N THR A 14 34.67 -3.29 2.58
CA THR A 14 35.10 -1.97 3.03
C THR A 14 36.20 -2.13 4.09
N PRO A 15 37.35 -1.45 3.95
CA PRO A 15 38.39 -1.48 4.99
C PRO A 15 37.90 -0.75 6.24
N PHE A 16 38.30 -1.24 7.41
CA PHE A 16 37.91 -0.61 8.67
C PHE A 16 39.07 -0.66 9.67
N THR A 17 39.02 0.21 10.68
CA THR A 17 39.98 0.24 11.77
C THR A 17 39.23 -0.05 13.08
N HIS A 18 39.81 -0.97 13.88
CA HIS A 18 39.31 -1.30 15.22
C HIS A 18 40.49 -1.52 16.17
N ASN A 19 40.45 -0.90 17.35
CA ASN A 19 41.54 -0.97 18.35
C ASN A 19 42.95 -0.71 17.74
N GLU A 20 43.04 0.37 16.93
CA GLU A 20 44.25 0.82 16.24
C GLU A 20 44.79 -0.17 15.16
N ILE A 21 44.12 -1.28 14.94
CA ILE A 21 44.46 -2.25 13.90
C ILE A 21 43.62 -1.96 12.65
N GLN A 22 44.30 -1.86 11.52
CA GLN A 22 43.66 -1.66 10.22
C GLN A 22 43.37 -3.00 9.54
N TYR A 23 42.10 -3.24 9.21
CA TYR A 23 41.63 -4.44 8.54
C TYR A 23 41.36 -4.14 7.05
N PRO A 24 41.91 -4.97 6.13
CA PRO A 24 41.71 -4.77 4.70
C PRO A 24 40.25 -5.04 4.31
N ALA A 25 39.84 -4.53 3.13
CA ALA A 25 38.47 -4.64 2.63
C ALA A 25 37.92 -6.07 2.55
N ASN A 26 38.80 -7.03 2.19
CA ASN A 26 38.42 -8.44 2.06
C ASN A 26 38.46 -9.23 3.36
N TRP A 27 38.85 -8.61 4.50
CA TRP A 27 39.06 -9.31 5.76
C TRP A 27 37.79 -10.06 6.22
N ILE A 28 36.63 -9.41 6.14
CA ILE A 28 35.36 -9.99 6.57
C ILE A 28 35.02 -11.27 5.79
N ARG A 29 35.41 -11.35 4.51
CA ARG A 29 35.20 -12.55 3.68
C ARG A 29 36.11 -13.70 4.02
N LEU A 30 37.33 -13.39 4.45
CA LEU A 30 38.40 -14.38 4.65
C LEU A 30 38.53 -14.81 6.11
N ALA A 31 38.15 -13.97 7.05
CA ALA A 31 38.23 -14.25 8.48
C ALA A 31 37.27 -15.36 8.90
N SER A 32 37.73 -16.23 9.80
CA SER A 32 36.87 -17.22 10.45
C SER A 32 35.80 -16.55 11.34
N GLU A 33 34.77 -17.30 11.73
CA GLU A 33 33.78 -16.79 12.69
C GLU A 33 34.40 -16.54 14.08
N GLU A 34 35.43 -17.34 14.43
CA GLU A 34 36.21 -17.14 15.67
C GLU A 34 36.99 -15.83 15.61
N ASP A 35 37.64 -15.51 14.50
CA ASP A 35 38.37 -14.24 14.33
C ASP A 35 37.43 -13.04 14.39
N LYS A 36 36.28 -13.11 13.74
CA LYS A 36 35.24 -12.07 13.79
C LYS A 36 34.72 -11.87 15.22
N SER A 37 34.42 -12.96 15.90
CA SER A 37 33.94 -12.94 17.27
C SER A 37 34.99 -12.38 18.24
N SER A 38 36.30 -12.69 18.03
CA SER A 38 37.39 -12.22 18.88
C SER A 38 37.54 -10.70 18.93
N ILE A 39 37.19 -10.02 17.85
CA ILE A 39 37.17 -8.55 17.81
C ILE A 39 35.80 -7.96 18.17
N GLY A 40 34.84 -8.80 18.61
CA GLY A 40 33.48 -8.37 18.97
C GLY A 40 32.59 -8.04 17.74
N MET A 41 32.95 -8.57 16.57
CA MET A 41 32.09 -8.41 15.38
C MET A 41 30.96 -9.40 15.43
N THR A 42 29.74 -8.88 15.23
CA THR A 42 28.52 -9.67 15.15
C THR A 42 27.88 -9.51 13.78
N TRP A 43 27.24 -10.56 13.31
CA TRP A 43 26.43 -10.51 12.12
C TRP A 43 24.97 -10.26 12.50
N GLU A 44 24.36 -9.29 11.85
CA GLU A 44 22.95 -9.01 12.02
C GLU A 44 22.22 -9.31 10.70
N ALA A 45 21.21 -10.15 10.75
CA ALA A 45 20.36 -10.36 9.59
C ALA A 45 19.68 -9.04 9.20
N ASP A 46 19.53 -8.80 7.90
CA ASP A 46 18.73 -7.67 7.44
C ASP A 46 17.32 -7.82 8.04
N ALA A 47 16.78 -6.73 8.53
CA ALA A 47 15.41 -6.71 9.03
C ALA A 47 14.45 -7.22 7.94
N VAL A 48 13.58 -8.14 8.30
CA VAL A 48 12.55 -8.64 7.39
C VAL A 48 11.68 -7.44 7.00
N ARG A 49 11.65 -7.14 5.70
CA ARG A 49 10.79 -6.08 5.18
C ARG A 49 9.47 -6.67 4.75
N TYR A 50 8.40 -6.16 5.32
CA TYR A 50 7.03 -6.52 4.97
C TYR A 50 6.53 -5.69 3.79
N ASP A 51 5.42 -6.09 3.19
CA ASP A 51 4.86 -5.46 2.01
C ASP A 51 4.35 -4.03 2.33
N ASP A 52 4.93 -3.03 1.66
CA ASP A 52 4.59 -1.61 1.81
C ASP A 52 3.12 -1.28 1.45
N ARG A 53 2.40 -2.19 0.79
CA ARG A 53 0.95 -2.02 0.58
C ARG A 53 0.19 -2.05 1.89
N PHE A 54 0.65 -2.84 2.87
CA PHE A 54 -0.02 -3.10 4.14
C PHE A 54 0.66 -2.47 5.34
N TYR A 55 1.97 -2.22 5.27
CA TYR A 55 2.78 -1.73 6.38
C TYR A 55 3.55 -0.48 5.99
N TRP A 56 3.63 0.50 6.88
CA TRP A 56 4.45 1.68 6.67
C TRP A 56 5.94 1.31 6.76
N ASN A 57 6.72 1.72 5.76
CA ASN A 57 8.16 1.46 5.68
C ASN A 57 8.54 -0.03 5.76
N GLY A 58 7.60 -0.94 5.49
CA GLY A 58 7.81 -2.38 5.61
C GLY A 58 8.00 -2.87 7.04
N ASP A 59 7.60 -2.10 8.03
CA ASP A 59 7.69 -2.46 9.45
C ASP A 59 6.39 -3.12 9.92
N ILE A 60 6.49 -4.39 10.37
CA ILE A 60 5.35 -5.17 10.88
C ILE A 60 4.66 -4.49 12.09
N ASN A 61 5.42 -3.71 12.87
CA ASN A 61 4.88 -3.01 14.03
C ASN A 61 4.16 -1.71 13.66
N ASN A 62 4.18 -1.32 12.37
CA ASN A 62 3.55 -0.12 11.86
C ASN A 62 2.55 -0.44 10.73
N PRO A 63 1.45 -1.15 11.01
CA PRO A 63 0.44 -1.51 10.03
C PRO A 63 -0.34 -0.28 9.57
N LYS A 64 -0.75 -0.27 8.30
CA LYS A 64 -1.71 0.72 7.80
C LYS A 64 -3.10 0.46 8.36
N ALA A 65 -3.89 1.54 8.53
CA ALA A 65 -5.25 1.41 9.02
C ALA A 65 -6.11 0.55 8.09
N LEU A 66 -6.82 -0.43 8.64
CA LEU A 66 -7.71 -1.31 7.88
C LEU A 66 -8.98 -0.57 7.49
N GLU A 67 -9.56 0.18 8.43
CA GLU A 67 -10.79 0.95 8.26
C GLU A 67 -10.51 2.42 7.93
N ASP A 68 -11.50 3.09 7.33
CA ASP A 68 -11.48 4.54 7.14
C ASP A 68 -11.49 5.24 8.51
N ARG A 69 -10.78 6.35 8.61
CA ARG A 69 -10.77 7.19 9.81
C ARG A 69 -10.96 8.65 9.46
N GLU A 70 -11.61 9.39 10.33
CA GLU A 70 -11.67 10.84 10.24
C GLU A 70 -10.32 11.45 10.58
N GLU A 71 -9.91 12.46 9.83
CA GLU A 71 -8.66 13.17 10.05
C GLU A 71 -8.81 14.30 11.05
N SER A 72 -7.75 14.52 11.81
CA SER A 72 -7.59 15.66 12.73
C SER A 72 -6.19 16.24 12.57
N ASP A 73 -6.03 17.52 12.93
CA ASP A 73 -4.73 18.16 13.00
C ASP A 73 -3.90 17.67 14.21
N GLU A 74 -2.70 18.23 14.40
CA GLU A 74 -1.80 17.85 15.48
C GLU A 74 -2.37 18.19 16.88
N ASP A 75 -3.28 19.17 16.97
CA ASP A 75 -3.99 19.57 18.18
C ASP A 75 -5.27 18.78 18.43
N GLY A 76 -5.63 17.85 17.53
CA GLY A 76 -6.82 17.01 17.62
C GLY A 76 -8.08 17.67 17.07
N ASN A 77 -7.99 18.85 16.44
CA ASN A 77 -9.15 19.48 15.84
C ASN A 77 -9.54 18.77 14.53
N PRO A 78 -10.87 18.64 14.27
CA PRO A 78 -11.36 17.97 13.10
C PRO A 78 -10.98 18.69 11.79
N LEU A 79 -10.46 17.92 10.82
CA LEU A 79 -10.20 18.40 9.48
C LEU A 79 -11.41 18.18 8.58
N TYR A 80 -11.66 19.13 7.67
CA TYR A 80 -12.78 19.12 6.75
C TYR A 80 -12.31 19.21 5.29
N VAL A 81 -13.12 18.66 4.38
CA VAL A 81 -12.90 18.84 2.95
C VAL A 81 -13.03 20.32 2.62
N GLN A 82 -12.06 20.86 1.92
CA GLN A 82 -12.04 22.25 1.48
C GLN A 82 -12.46 22.38 0.02
N VAL A 83 -13.21 23.45 -0.27
CA VAL A 83 -13.58 23.83 -1.63
C VAL A 83 -13.19 25.30 -1.85
N TYR A 84 -12.89 25.63 -3.10
CA TYR A 84 -12.63 27.04 -3.45
C TYR A 84 -13.96 27.79 -3.54
N ASP A 85 -14.08 28.89 -2.78
CA ASP A 85 -15.21 29.81 -2.85
C ASP A 85 -14.69 31.18 -3.37
N ALA A 86 -15.14 31.53 -4.57
CA ALA A 86 -14.75 32.78 -5.21
C ALA A 86 -15.27 34.04 -4.50
N THR A 87 -16.31 33.90 -3.66
CA THR A 87 -16.93 35.02 -2.91
C THR A 87 -16.30 35.22 -1.52
N ALA A 88 -15.57 34.23 -1.03
CA ALA A 88 -14.90 34.32 0.26
C ALA A 88 -13.77 35.39 0.24
N ASN A 89 -13.33 35.81 1.42
CA ASN A 89 -12.26 36.77 1.59
C ASN A 89 -12.53 38.08 0.81
N ASP A 90 -13.70 38.69 1.05
CA ASP A 90 -14.15 39.94 0.40
C ASP A 90 -14.10 39.89 -1.14
N GLY A 91 -14.47 38.75 -1.72
CA GLY A 91 -14.51 38.55 -3.18
C GLY A 91 -13.15 38.24 -3.82
N LYS A 92 -12.08 38.04 -3.03
CA LYS A 92 -10.76 37.65 -3.54
C LYS A 92 -10.62 36.15 -3.76
N GLY A 93 -11.60 35.38 -3.24
CA GLY A 93 -11.58 33.93 -3.23
C GLY A 93 -10.69 33.33 -2.13
N ALA A 94 -11.14 32.21 -1.58
CA ALA A 94 -10.38 31.43 -0.62
C ALA A 94 -10.85 29.97 -0.60
N MET A 95 -9.98 29.07 -0.06
CA MET A 95 -10.41 27.74 0.32
C MET A 95 -11.23 27.82 1.62
N VAL A 96 -12.42 27.26 1.60
CA VAL A 96 -13.32 27.23 2.76
C VAL A 96 -13.64 25.79 3.13
N ASN A 97 -13.78 25.52 4.42
CA ASN A 97 -14.21 24.22 4.90
C ASN A 97 -15.65 23.95 4.52
N THR A 98 -15.93 22.75 4.05
CA THR A 98 -17.29 22.23 3.92
C THR A 98 -17.74 21.65 5.26
N ASP A 99 -18.98 21.14 5.30
CA ASP A 99 -19.53 20.35 6.41
C ASP A 99 -19.04 18.88 6.42
N LYS A 100 -18.27 18.46 5.39
CA LYS A 100 -17.79 17.08 5.24
C LYS A 100 -16.42 16.92 5.90
N ARG A 101 -16.33 15.94 6.80
CA ARG A 101 -15.07 15.55 7.42
C ARG A 101 -14.07 15.04 6.37
N LEU A 102 -12.80 15.40 6.54
CA LEU A 102 -11.73 14.78 5.77
C LEU A 102 -11.53 13.35 6.26
N ILE A 103 -11.54 12.40 5.33
CA ILE A 103 -11.45 10.97 5.63
C ILE A 103 -10.15 10.40 5.06
N TYR A 104 -9.32 9.86 5.94
CA TYR A 104 -8.22 8.99 5.54
C TYR A 104 -8.78 7.62 5.15
N LYS A 105 -8.56 7.22 3.89
CA LYS A 105 -9.03 5.95 3.38
C LYS A 105 -8.18 4.80 3.89
N GLY A 106 -8.82 3.86 4.56
CA GLY A 106 -8.20 2.63 5.02
C GLY A 106 -7.94 1.63 3.90
N LEU A 107 -7.27 0.52 4.25
CA LEU A 107 -6.92 -0.53 3.29
C LEU A 107 -8.17 -1.11 2.62
N LYS A 108 -9.25 -1.39 3.36
CA LYS A 108 -10.49 -1.92 2.78
C LYS A 108 -11.04 -1.02 1.67
N SER A 109 -11.20 0.28 1.95
CA SER A 109 -11.69 1.24 0.96
C SER A 109 -10.81 1.32 -0.28
N ASN A 110 -9.48 1.30 -0.08
CA ASN A 110 -8.53 1.35 -1.18
C ASN A 110 -8.58 0.09 -2.04
N PHE A 111 -8.65 -1.10 -1.44
CA PHE A 111 -8.78 -2.36 -2.16
C PHE A 111 -10.12 -2.49 -2.89
N ILE A 112 -11.23 -2.07 -2.26
CA ILE A 112 -12.55 -2.02 -2.92
C ILE A 112 -12.52 -1.08 -4.12
N ALA A 113 -11.91 0.10 -4.00
CA ALA A 113 -11.74 1.02 -5.12
C ALA A 113 -10.94 0.39 -6.27
N GLN A 114 -9.88 -0.35 -5.95
CA GLN A 114 -9.07 -1.09 -6.93
C GLN A 114 -9.89 -2.18 -7.63
N ILE A 115 -10.71 -2.96 -6.90
CA ILE A 115 -11.59 -3.98 -7.49
C ILE A 115 -12.59 -3.33 -8.46
N LYS A 116 -13.24 -2.23 -8.06
CA LYS A 116 -14.17 -1.48 -8.92
C LYS A 116 -13.51 -0.93 -10.17
N TYR A 117 -12.30 -0.38 -10.03
CA TYR A 117 -11.52 0.11 -11.16
C TYR A 117 -11.19 -1.02 -12.14
N THR A 118 -10.72 -2.15 -11.63
CA THR A 118 -10.37 -3.33 -12.45
C THR A 118 -11.60 -3.87 -13.17
N ALA A 119 -12.71 -4.07 -12.47
CA ALA A 119 -13.99 -4.50 -13.06
C ALA A 119 -14.44 -3.53 -14.16
N GLY A 120 -14.39 -2.22 -13.90
CA GLY A 120 -14.70 -1.18 -14.87
C GLY A 120 -13.82 -1.27 -16.12
N THR A 121 -12.53 -1.47 -15.96
CA THR A 121 -11.59 -1.63 -17.09
C THR A 121 -11.92 -2.86 -17.95
N ILE A 122 -12.28 -3.97 -17.30
CA ILE A 122 -12.69 -5.21 -17.99
C ILE A 122 -14.00 -4.98 -18.77
N LEU A 123 -14.98 -4.36 -18.14
CA LEU A 123 -16.30 -4.10 -18.72
C LEU A 123 -16.26 -3.08 -19.86
N ALA A 124 -15.38 -2.08 -19.78
CA ALA A 124 -15.24 -1.02 -20.79
C ALA A 124 -14.99 -1.55 -22.20
N GLN A 125 -14.32 -2.70 -22.35
CA GLN A 125 -14.05 -3.32 -23.64
C GLN A 125 -15.33 -3.67 -24.42
N THR A 126 -16.44 -3.86 -23.73
CA THR A 126 -17.73 -4.26 -24.29
C THR A 126 -18.86 -3.26 -24.06
N ASP A 127 -18.59 -2.09 -23.46
CA ASP A 127 -19.59 -1.07 -23.16
C ASP A 127 -20.26 -0.52 -24.41
N TRP A 128 -19.55 -0.44 -25.53
CA TRP A 128 -20.13 -0.05 -26.81
C TRP A 128 -21.30 -0.95 -27.25
N MET A 129 -21.29 -2.24 -26.85
CA MET A 129 -22.42 -3.15 -27.14
C MET A 129 -23.66 -2.80 -26.32
N VAL A 130 -23.45 -2.35 -25.07
CA VAL A 130 -24.55 -1.87 -24.19
C VAL A 130 -25.16 -0.59 -24.76
N ILE A 131 -24.33 0.36 -25.19
CA ILE A 131 -24.75 1.59 -25.84
C ILE A 131 -25.54 1.27 -27.12
N ARG A 132 -24.99 0.41 -28.00
CA ARG A 132 -25.66 -0.03 -29.21
C ARG A 132 -27.01 -0.70 -28.94
N LYS A 133 -27.13 -1.50 -27.87
CA LYS A 133 -28.40 -2.08 -27.44
C LYS A 133 -29.42 -0.99 -27.06
N ALA A 134 -28.97 0.02 -26.30
CA ALA A 134 -29.82 1.11 -25.85
C ALA A 134 -30.28 2.00 -27.02
N GLU A 135 -29.38 2.35 -27.95
CA GLU A 135 -29.67 3.29 -29.06
C GLU A 135 -30.37 2.63 -30.25
N ARG A 136 -30.02 1.38 -30.58
CA ARG A 136 -30.45 0.73 -31.81
C ARG A 136 -31.23 -0.56 -31.62
N ASN A 137 -31.46 -0.94 -30.35
CA ASN A 137 -32.12 -2.19 -29.95
C ASN A 137 -31.46 -3.46 -30.57
N VAL A 138 -30.12 -3.43 -30.79
CA VAL A 138 -29.36 -4.58 -31.25
C VAL A 138 -28.89 -5.39 -30.04
N ASP A 139 -29.26 -6.65 -29.97
CA ASP A 139 -28.97 -7.50 -28.82
C ASP A 139 -27.47 -7.69 -28.58
N ILE A 140 -27.12 -7.74 -27.31
CA ILE A 140 -25.77 -8.11 -26.87
C ILE A 140 -25.63 -9.63 -27.04
N PRO A 141 -24.56 -10.14 -27.67
CA PRO A 141 -24.32 -11.57 -27.76
C PRO A 141 -24.37 -12.24 -26.38
N THR A 142 -25.07 -13.36 -26.26
CA THR A 142 -25.29 -14.06 -24.99
C THR A 142 -23.98 -14.32 -24.23
N ALA A 143 -22.92 -14.75 -24.94
CA ALA A 143 -21.59 -14.99 -24.33
C ALA A 143 -21.03 -13.72 -23.67
N VAL A 144 -21.19 -12.55 -24.31
CA VAL A 144 -20.73 -11.27 -23.76
C VAL A 144 -21.58 -10.87 -22.55
N ALA A 145 -22.89 -11.03 -22.65
CA ALA A 145 -23.80 -10.73 -21.51
C ALA A 145 -23.47 -11.61 -20.29
N THR A 146 -23.26 -12.91 -20.51
CA THR A 146 -22.85 -13.86 -19.44
C THR A 146 -21.50 -13.48 -18.85
N TYR A 147 -20.49 -13.18 -19.68
CA TYR A 147 -19.19 -12.74 -19.21
C TYR A 147 -19.27 -11.43 -18.38
N ARG A 148 -20.00 -10.43 -18.86
CA ARG A 148 -20.21 -9.18 -18.10
C ARG A 148 -20.87 -9.44 -16.73
N ALA A 149 -21.87 -10.31 -16.72
CA ALA A 149 -22.53 -10.70 -15.47
C ALA A 149 -21.57 -11.39 -14.49
N SER A 150 -20.68 -12.27 -14.97
CA SER A 150 -19.67 -12.92 -14.13
C SER A 150 -18.65 -11.92 -13.56
N VAL A 151 -18.22 -10.94 -14.33
CA VAL A 151 -17.31 -9.88 -13.86
C VAL A 151 -17.97 -9.05 -12.74
N VAL A 152 -19.24 -8.65 -12.91
CA VAL A 152 -19.99 -7.91 -11.88
C VAL A 152 -20.18 -8.76 -10.62
N ALA A 153 -20.56 -10.03 -10.78
CA ALA A 153 -20.74 -10.95 -9.65
C ALA A 153 -19.43 -11.14 -8.87
N LYS A 154 -18.31 -11.34 -9.59
CA LYS A 154 -16.99 -11.48 -8.96
C LYS A 154 -16.56 -10.21 -8.22
N ALA A 155 -16.78 -9.04 -8.79
CA ALA A 155 -16.52 -7.78 -8.12
C ALA A 155 -17.29 -7.66 -6.79
N THR A 156 -18.60 -7.99 -6.81
CA THR A 156 -19.45 -7.96 -5.60
C THR A 156 -18.99 -8.96 -4.55
N GLU A 157 -18.60 -10.18 -4.97
CA GLU A 157 -18.02 -11.20 -4.08
C GLU A 157 -16.77 -10.67 -3.39
N LEU A 158 -15.83 -10.11 -4.17
CA LEU A 158 -14.58 -9.57 -3.65
C LEU A 158 -14.80 -8.37 -2.72
N GLU A 159 -15.70 -7.45 -3.07
CA GLU A 159 -16.08 -6.32 -2.19
C GLU A 159 -16.63 -6.83 -0.85
N THR A 160 -17.47 -7.85 -0.88
CA THR A 160 -18.04 -8.47 0.33
C THR A 160 -16.94 -9.13 1.15
N ALA A 161 -16.06 -9.91 0.53
CA ALA A 161 -14.95 -10.56 1.20
C ALA A 161 -14.00 -9.55 1.87
N ILE A 162 -13.60 -8.48 1.15
CA ILE A 162 -12.76 -7.41 1.69
C ILE A 162 -13.45 -6.70 2.87
N SER A 163 -14.75 -6.43 2.77
CA SER A 163 -15.50 -5.78 3.84
C SER A 163 -15.57 -6.62 5.11
N ALA A 164 -15.58 -7.94 4.97
CA ALA A 164 -15.68 -8.89 6.07
C ALA A 164 -14.36 -9.11 6.84
N VAL A 165 -13.19 -8.78 6.28
CA VAL A 165 -11.90 -8.98 6.98
C VAL A 165 -11.83 -8.10 8.23
N THR A 166 -11.17 -8.59 9.25
CA THR A 166 -10.98 -7.88 10.52
C THR A 166 -9.49 -7.64 10.85
N THR A 167 -8.59 -8.30 10.11
CA THR A 167 -7.14 -8.14 10.28
C THR A 167 -6.44 -7.97 8.94
N ILE A 168 -5.23 -7.41 8.98
CA ILE A 168 -4.41 -7.22 7.76
C ILE A 168 -4.00 -8.56 7.18
N GLU A 169 -3.69 -9.56 8.01
CA GLU A 169 -3.32 -10.90 7.57
C GLU A 169 -4.45 -11.58 6.78
N GLN A 170 -5.70 -11.39 7.20
CA GLN A 170 -6.86 -11.85 6.44
C GLN A 170 -6.95 -11.16 5.08
N LEU A 171 -6.69 -9.84 5.02
CA LEU A 171 -6.68 -9.09 3.76
C LEU A 171 -5.56 -9.56 2.82
N ILE A 172 -4.36 -9.81 3.36
CA ILE A 172 -3.22 -10.34 2.61
C ILE A 172 -3.53 -11.73 2.02
N ALA A 173 -4.27 -12.56 2.77
CA ALA A 173 -4.62 -13.93 2.35
C ALA A 173 -5.73 -14.00 1.30
N LEU A 174 -6.45 -12.88 1.03
CA LEU A 174 -7.49 -12.87 0.00
C LEU A 174 -6.89 -12.92 -1.41
N ASP A 175 -7.40 -13.84 -2.23
CA ASP A 175 -7.18 -13.79 -3.68
C ASP A 175 -8.15 -12.79 -4.30
N ILE A 176 -7.62 -11.64 -4.70
CA ILE A 176 -8.38 -10.54 -5.31
C ILE A 176 -8.35 -10.55 -6.86
N SER A 177 -7.99 -11.67 -7.46
CA SER A 177 -7.96 -11.82 -8.92
C SER A 177 -9.36 -11.97 -9.53
N PHE A 178 -9.49 -11.58 -10.80
CA PHE A 178 -10.68 -11.79 -11.65
C PHE A 178 -10.56 -13.03 -12.52
N SER A 179 -9.66 -13.94 -12.16
CA SER A 179 -9.46 -15.23 -12.87
C SER A 179 -10.57 -16.24 -12.59
#